data_4ba68345e9d9286d55c715d0b66628c0
#
_entry.id   4ba68345e9d9286d55c715d0b66628c0
#
_cell.length_a   1.000
_cell.length_b   1.000
_cell.length_c   1.000
_cell.angle_alpha   90.00
_cell.angle_beta   90.00
_cell.angle_gamma   90.00
#
_symmetry.space_group_name_H-M   'P 1'
#
loop_
_entity.id
_entity.type
_entity.pdbx_description
1 polymer ?
#
loop_
_entity_poly.entity_id
_entity_poly.type
_entity_poly.pdbx_seq_one_letter_code
_entity_poly.pdbx_strand_id
1 'polypeptide(L)'
;MLGKDHRRTRVANAYFSLFMAVGNVLGFATGSYSGWFKILPFTITAGCDVDCANLKSAFFLDIIFIAITTYLSVLAAKEVPLGSSDRSSPFHEEGPEQSGGHAEEAFLWELFGTFRYFSGPIWIILSVTALNWIGWFPFLLFDTDWMGREIYGGQPNEGGNYNAGVRMGAFGLMLNSVVLGITSVLMEKLCSKWGAGFVWGVSNILMALCFLSMLILSYVANHMDYIGHNLPPDGIVIAALVIFSILGVPLAVSCSFSPIENYVIF
;
A
#
# COMPACT_ATOMS: atom_id res chain seq x y z
N MET A 1 -31.21 -2.69 12.13
CA MET A 1 -30.44 -3.64 11.30
C MET A 1 -29.24 -2.95 10.65
N LEU A 2 -29.34 -1.74 10.09
CA LEU A 2 -28.25 -1.02 9.43
C LEU A 2 -26.95 -0.92 10.27
N GLY A 3 -27.00 -0.59 11.54
CA GLY A 3 -25.78 -0.41 12.34
C GLY A 3 -24.94 -1.68 12.57
N LYS A 4 -25.52 -2.88 12.41
CA LYS A 4 -24.77 -4.14 12.49
C LYS A 4 -23.99 -4.42 11.22
N ASP A 5 -24.50 -3.99 10.06
CA ASP A 5 -23.83 -4.24 8.77
C ASP A 5 -22.61 -3.34 8.63
N HIS A 6 -22.69 -2.06 9.00
CA HIS A 6 -21.55 -1.14 9.00
C HIS A 6 -20.42 -1.57 9.94
N ARG A 7 -20.75 -2.14 11.10
CA ARG A 7 -19.74 -2.68 11.99
C ARG A 7 -19.02 -3.89 11.36
N ARG A 8 -19.76 -4.76 10.68
CA ARG A 8 -19.18 -5.93 9.99
C ARG A 8 -18.24 -5.50 8.87
N THR A 9 -18.62 -4.51 8.07
CA THR A 9 -17.78 -3.99 6.98
C THR A 9 -16.50 -3.35 7.51
N ARG A 10 -16.58 -2.52 8.57
CA ARG A 10 -15.38 -1.95 9.22
C ARG A 10 -14.44 -3.03 9.76
N VAL A 11 -14.98 -4.05 10.40
CA VAL A 11 -14.18 -5.17 10.90
C VAL A 11 -13.54 -5.94 9.75
N ALA A 12 -14.27 -6.20 8.66
CA ALA A 12 -13.72 -6.85 7.47
C ALA A 12 -12.58 -6.03 6.84
N ASN A 13 -12.74 -4.71 6.71
CA ASN A 13 -11.71 -3.82 6.20
C ASN A 13 -10.48 -3.77 7.13
N ALA A 14 -10.67 -3.80 8.45
CA ALA A 14 -9.56 -3.87 9.40
C ALA A 14 -8.78 -5.19 9.28
N TYR A 15 -9.46 -6.32 9.09
CA TYR A 15 -8.79 -7.59 8.80
C TYR A 15 -8.06 -7.57 7.45
N PHE A 16 -8.68 -7.00 6.41
CA PHE A 16 -8.01 -6.84 5.12
C PHE A 16 -6.70 -6.05 5.27
N SER A 17 -6.73 -4.91 5.96
CA SER A 17 -5.53 -4.10 6.22
C SER A 17 -4.50 -4.84 7.09
N LEU A 18 -4.93 -5.67 8.04
CA LEU A 18 -4.04 -6.50 8.83
C LEU A 18 -3.31 -7.53 7.97
N PHE A 19 -4.03 -8.26 7.12
CA PHE A 19 -3.41 -9.26 6.23
C PHE A 19 -2.53 -8.60 5.18
N MET A 20 -2.90 -7.42 4.67
CA MET A 20 -2.03 -6.61 3.81
C MET A 20 -0.74 -6.23 4.54
N ALA A 21 -0.82 -5.83 5.82
CA ALA A 21 0.36 -5.54 6.64
C ALA A 21 1.26 -6.77 6.79
N VAL A 22 0.72 -7.95 7.02
CA VAL A 22 1.50 -9.20 7.10
C VAL A 22 2.22 -9.48 5.78
N GLY A 23 1.54 -9.34 4.64
CA GLY A 23 2.16 -9.48 3.32
C GLY A 23 3.29 -8.48 3.09
N ASN A 24 3.06 -7.21 3.43
CA ASN A 24 4.08 -6.17 3.32
C ASN A 24 5.29 -6.44 4.22
N VAL A 25 5.09 -6.87 5.47
CA VAL A 25 6.20 -7.24 6.37
C VAL A 25 7.04 -8.34 5.77
N LEU A 26 6.44 -9.37 5.20
CA LEU A 26 7.16 -10.46 4.56
C LEU A 26 7.91 -9.98 3.30
N GLY A 27 7.26 -9.22 2.42
CA GLY A 27 7.87 -8.68 1.20
C GLY A 27 9.04 -7.73 1.50
N PHE A 28 8.86 -6.77 2.41
CA PHE A 28 9.94 -5.85 2.78
C PHE A 28 11.05 -6.52 3.59
N ALA A 29 10.76 -7.54 4.38
CA ALA A 29 11.79 -8.35 5.04
C ALA A 29 12.66 -9.10 4.02
N THR A 30 12.06 -9.66 2.97
CA THR A 30 12.81 -10.28 1.87
C THR A 30 13.67 -9.26 1.13
N GLY A 31 13.14 -8.07 0.85
CA GLY A 31 13.87 -6.99 0.18
C GLY A 31 15.02 -6.39 1.01
N SER A 32 14.88 -6.35 2.33
CA SER A 32 15.92 -5.80 3.23
C SER A 32 17.09 -6.76 3.48
N TYR A 33 16.88 -8.06 3.29
CA TYR A 33 17.92 -9.08 3.54
C TYR A 33 18.87 -9.22 2.35
N SER A 34 20.18 -9.18 2.62
CA SER A 34 21.23 -9.22 1.58
C SER A 34 21.96 -10.58 1.47
N GLY A 35 21.40 -11.65 2.01
CA GLY A 35 22.02 -12.97 2.05
C GLY A 35 21.44 -14.01 1.08
N TRP A 36 20.45 -13.63 0.27
CA TRP A 36 19.71 -14.55 -0.61
C TRP A 36 20.59 -15.27 -1.64
N PHE A 37 21.61 -14.59 -2.18
CA PHE A 37 22.55 -15.17 -3.14
C PHE A 37 23.29 -16.40 -2.60
N LYS A 38 23.44 -16.49 -1.26
CA LYS A 38 24.06 -17.67 -0.61
C LYS A 38 23.10 -18.86 -0.58
N ILE A 39 21.80 -18.60 -0.49
CA ILE A 39 20.75 -19.62 -0.44
C ILE A 39 20.39 -20.09 -1.85
N LEU A 40 20.37 -19.16 -2.82
CA LEU A 40 20.02 -19.40 -4.21
C LEU A 40 21.18 -19.01 -5.15
N PRO A 41 22.30 -19.77 -5.16
CA PRO A 41 23.51 -19.38 -5.87
C PRO A 41 23.35 -19.34 -7.40
N PHE A 42 22.34 -20.00 -7.96
CA PHE A 42 22.04 -19.98 -9.40
C PHE A 42 21.57 -18.60 -9.92
N THR A 43 21.24 -17.67 -9.04
CA THR A 43 20.82 -16.31 -9.41
C THR A 43 21.98 -15.41 -9.79
N ILE A 44 23.21 -15.77 -9.41
CA ILE A 44 24.44 -15.07 -9.81
C ILE A 44 24.74 -15.44 -11.26
N THR A 45 24.90 -14.43 -12.12
CA THR A 45 25.25 -14.61 -13.54
C THR A 45 26.33 -13.61 -13.92
N ALA A 46 27.01 -13.82 -15.05
CA ALA A 46 28.10 -12.95 -15.50
C ALA A 46 27.72 -11.47 -15.67
N GLY A 47 26.44 -11.17 -15.88
CA GLY A 47 25.90 -9.80 -16.00
C GLY A 47 25.13 -9.32 -14.77
N CYS A 48 25.17 -10.04 -13.64
CA CYS A 48 24.39 -9.77 -12.45
C CYS A 48 25.26 -9.92 -11.21
N ASP A 49 25.61 -8.80 -10.60
CA ASP A 49 26.38 -8.74 -9.36
C ASP A 49 25.60 -9.30 -8.15
N VAL A 50 26.19 -9.22 -6.97
CA VAL A 50 25.60 -9.75 -5.72
C VAL A 50 24.28 -9.07 -5.38
N ASP A 51 24.17 -7.74 -5.59
CA ASP A 51 22.96 -6.99 -5.29
C ASP A 51 21.83 -7.34 -6.26
N CYS A 52 22.13 -7.47 -7.54
CA CYS A 52 21.21 -7.98 -8.55
C CYS A 52 20.78 -9.42 -8.25
N ALA A 53 21.69 -10.31 -7.81
CA ALA A 53 21.37 -11.68 -7.45
C ALA A 53 20.45 -11.74 -6.21
N ASN A 54 20.64 -10.88 -5.22
CA ASN A 54 19.75 -10.76 -4.07
C ASN A 54 18.34 -10.35 -4.50
N LEU A 55 18.22 -9.36 -5.38
CA LEU A 55 16.92 -8.89 -5.89
C LEU A 55 16.20 -9.98 -6.68
N LYS A 56 16.90 -10.68 -7.59
CA LYS A 56 16.33 -11.82 -8.32
C LYS A 56 15.85 -12.93 -7.40
N SER A 57 16.63 -13.23 -6.35
CA SER A 57 16.27 -14.24 -5.36
C SER A 57 15.04 -13.86 -4.58
N ALA A 58 14.91 -12.58 -4.16
CA ALA A 58 13.74 -12.06 -3.48
C ALA A 58 12.49 -12.21 -4.37
N PHE A 59 12.53 -11.75 -5.62
CA PHE A 59 11.42 -11.92 -6.57
C PHE A 59 11.05 -13.39 -6.81
N PHE A 60 12.03 -14.27 -6.89
CA PHE A 60 11.74 -15.69 -7.05
C PHE A 60 10.98 -16.27 -5.86
N LEU A 61 11.36 -15.90 -4.64
CA LEU A 61 10.66 -16.29 -3.42
C LEU A 61 9.23 -15.69 -3.37
N ASP A 62 9.07 -14.43 -3.74
CA ASP A 62 7.77 -13.78 -3.79
C ASP A 62 6.83 -14.45 -4.80
N ILE A 63 7.35 -14.84 -5.97
CA ILE A 63 6.57 -15.60 -6.98
C ILE A 63 6.11 -16.95 -6.41
N ILE A 64 7.00 -17.69 -5.74
CA ILE A 64 6.62 -18.98 -5.10
C ILE A 64 5.55 -18.73 -4.04
N PHE A 65 5.71 -17.72 -3.23
CA PHE A 65 4.74 -17.40 -2.17
C PHE A 65 3.37 -17.02 -2.75
N ILE A 66 3.34 -16.20 -3.80
CA ILE A 66 2.10 -15.85 -4.52
C ILE A 66 1.46 -17.11 -5.11
N ALA A 67 2.24 -17.98 -5.75
CA ALA A 67 1.71 -19.21 -6.34
C ALA A 67 1.07 -20.13 -5.26
N ILE A 68 1.73 -20.30 -4.12
CA ILE A 68 1.22 -21.11 -3.00
C ILE A 68 -0.05 -20.49 -2.43
N THR A 69 -0.05 -19.19 -2.13
CA THR A 69 -1.22 -18.50 -1.55
C THR A 69 -2.40 -18.49 -2.50
N THR A 70 -2.16 -18.27 -3.80
CA THR A 70 -3.20 -18.34 -4.82
C THR A 70 -3.79 -19.76 -4.91
N TYR A 71 -2.95 -20.78 -4.94
CA TYR A 71 -3.40 -22.18 -4.95
C TYR A 71 -4.26 -22.52 -3.73
N LEU A 72 -3.81 -22.14 -2.53
CA LEU A 72 -4.58 -22.32 -1.30
C LEU A 72 -5.90 -21.56 -1.31
N SER A 73 -5.91 -20.33 -1.85
CA SER A 73 -7.12 -19.52 -1.97
C SER A 73 -8.14 -20.18 -2.90
N VAL A 74 -7.71 -20.69 -4.04
CA VAL A 74 -8.60 -21.40 -5.00
C VAL A 74 -9.16 -22.67 -4.39
N LEU A 75 -8.37 -23.41 -3.59
CA LEU A 75 -8.85 -24.61 -2.91
C LEU A 75 -9.86 -24.29 -1.79
N ALA A 76 -9.68 -23.16 -1.09
CA ALA A 76 -10.53 -22.76 0.03
C ALA A 76 -11.79 -22.03 -0.44
N ALA A 77 -11.74 -21.33 -1.56
CA ALA A 77 -12.87 -20.57 -2.09
C ALA A 77 -13.93 -21.51 -2.67
N LYS A 78 -15.11 -21.50 -2.06
CA LYS A 78 -16.30 -22.10 -2.66
C LYS A 78 -17.00 -21.01 -3.47
N GLU A 79 -16.74 -20.99 -4.76
CA GLU A 79 -17.47 -20.10 -5.66
C GLU A 79 -18.93 -20.56 -5.74
N VAL A 80 -19.83 -19.66 -5.37
CA VAL A 80 -21.26 -19.82 -5.63
C VAL A 80 -21.52 -19.07 -6.94
N PRO A 81 -21.75 -19.78 -8.07
CA PRO A 81 -22.10 -19.13 -9.32
C PRO A 81 -23.38 -18.32 -9.09
N LEU A 82 -23.39 -17.05 -9.50
CA LEU A 82 -24.59 -16.24 -9.54
C LEU A 82 -25.58 -17.00 -10.46
N GLY A 83 -26.50 -17.71 -9.82
CA GLY A 83 -27.52 -18.46 -10.55
C GLY A 83 -28.31 -17.50 -11.41
N SER A 84 -28.58 -17.91 -12.63
CA SER A 84 -29.43 -17.23 -13.62
C SER A 84 -30.88 -16.99 -13.14
N SER A 85 -31.17 -17.17 -11.85
CA SER A 85 -32.49 -17.17 -11.24
C SER A 85 -33.00 -15.80 -10.79
N ASP A 86 -32.17 -14.77 -10.72
CA ASP A 86 -32.59 -13.42 -10.32
C ASP A 86 -32.76 -12.44 -11.49
N ARG A 87 -32.88 -12.94 -12.73
CA ARG A 87 -33.32 -12.16 -13.90
C ARG A 87 -34.85 -11.99 -14.00
N SER A 88 -35.54 -11.92 -12.89
CA SER A 88 -36.95 -11.50 -12.88
C SER A 88 -37.09 -10.05 -12.40
N SER A 89 -36.39 -9.13 -13.05
CA SER A 89 -36.83 -7.75 -13.11
C SER A 89 -37.53 -7.55 -14.48
N PRO A 90 -38.76 -7.04 -14.49
CA PRO A 90 -39.51 -6.86 -15.73
C PRO A 90 -39.04 -5.58 -16.43
N PHE A 91 -37.91 -5.65 -17.10
CA PHE A 91 -37.59 -4.70 -18.17
C PHE A 91 -37.54 -5.48 -19.46
N HIS A 92 -38.58 -5.31 -20.25
CA HIS A 92 -38.63 -5.72 -21.65
C HIS A 92 -37.44 -5.13 -22.40
N GLU A 93 -36.62 -5.98 -22.98
CA GLU A 93 -35.92 -5.64 -24.21
C GLU A 93 -35.79 -6.87 -25.08
N GLU A 94 -36.61 -6.86 -26.12
CA GLU A 94 -36.39 -7.63 -27.36
C GLU A 94 -35.25 -6.93 -28.11
N GLY A 95 -34.20 -7.68 -28.45
CA GLY A 95 -33.16 -7.22 -29.36
C GLY A 95 -32.12 -8.29 -29.66
N PRO A 96 -31.70 -8.50 -30.91
CA PRO A 96 -31.02 -9.70 -31.37
C PRO A 96 -29.55 -9.75 -30.98
N GLU A 97 -29.08 -11.00 -30.88
CA GLU A 97 -27.67 -11.36 -30.68
C GLU A 97 -26.74 -10.66 -31.69
N GLN A 98 -25.79 -9.85 -31.19
CA GLN A 98 -24.64 -9.41 -32.00
C GLN A 98 -23.35 -9.36 -31.20
N SER A 99 -22.44 -10.23 -31.57
CA SER A 99 -21.00 -10.07 -31.71
C SER A 99 -20.20 -9.47 -30.57
N GLY A 100 -19.25 -10.24 -30.04
CA GLY A 100 -18.34 -10.00 -28.91
C GLY A 100 -17.34 -8.83 -28.98
N GLY A 101 -17.51 -7.87 -29.88
CA GLY A 101 -16.69 -6.66 -29.97
C GLY A 101 -17.29 -5.42 -29.27
N HIS A 102 -18.60 -5.42 -29.08
CA HIS A 102 -19.31 -4.27 -28.48
C HIS A 102 -19.48 -4.35 -26.97
N ALA A 103 -19.13 -5.46 -26.32
CA ALA A 103 -19.33 -5.66 -24.90
C ALA A 103 -18.36 -4.82 -24.05
N GLU A 104 -17.10 -4.64 -24.49
CA GLU A 104 -16.12 -3.81 -23.78
C GLU A 104 -16.43 -2.31 -23.91
N GLU A 105 -16.82 -1.85 -25.09
CA GLU A 105 -17.22 -0.44 -25.26
C GLU A 105 -18.50 -0.13 -24.48
N ALA A 106 -19.47 -1.04 -24.47
CA ALA A 106 -20.70 -0.90 -23.70
C ALA A 106 -20.41 -0.82 -22.20
N PHE A 107 -19.48 -1.62 -21.68
CA PHE A 107 -19.08 -1.60 -20.26
C PHE A 107 -18.45 -0.26 -19.84
N LEU A 108 -17.57 0.30 -20.66
CA LEU A 108 -16.96 1.60 -20.38
C LEU A 108 -17.99 2.74 -20.40
N TRP A 109 -18.93 2.73 -21.37
CA TRP A 109 -20.00 3.70 -21.44
C TRP A 109 -20.99 3.58 -20.28
N GLU A 110 -21.28 2.37 -19.82
CA GLU A 110 -22.09 2.12 -18.64
C GLU A 110 -21.39 2.59 -17.38
N LEU A 111 -20.09 2.34 -17.25
CA LEU A 111 -19.26 2.82 -16.17
C LEU A 111 -19.25 4.36 -16.12
N PHE A 112 -19.01 5.04 -17.25
CA PHE A 112 -19.06 6.49 -17.35
C PHE A 112 -20.47 7.04 -17.13
N GLY A 113 -21.50 6.33 -17.57
CA GLY A 113 -22.90 6.65 -17.31
C GLY A 113 -23.22 6.65 -15.81
N THR A 114 -22.65 5.72 -15.06
CA THR A 114 -22.85 5.59 -13.62
C THR A 114 -22.33 6.81 -12.85
N PHE A 115 -21.25 7.45 -13.30
CA PHE A 115 -20.74 8.69 -12.68
C PHE A 115 -21.75 9.83 -12.71
N ARG A 116 -22.63 9.85 -13.68
CA ARG A 116 -23.69 10.90 -13.81
C ARG A 116 -24.77 10.80 -12.73
N TYR A 117 -24.94 9.61 -12.15
CA TYR A 117 -25.93 9.37 -11.11
C TYR A 117 -25.40 9.56 -9.69
N PHE A 118 -24.11 9.86 -9.54
CA PHE A 118 -23.51 10.07 -8.22
C PHE A 118 -24.01 11.38 -7.61
N SER A 119 -24.51 11.30 -6.37
CA SER A 119 -24.87 12.47 -5.58
C SER A 119 -23.63 13.33 -5.26
N GLY A 120 -23.84 14.64 -5.01
CA GLY A 120 -22.75 15.56 -4.67
C GLY A 120 -21.81 15.07 -3.56
N PRO A 121 -22.32 14.52 -2.44
CA PRO A 121 -21.48 13.92 -1.39
C PRO A 121 -20.54 12.82 -1.86
N ILE A 122 -20.98 11.97 -2.80
CA ILE A 122 -20.12 10.88 -3.33
C ILE A 122 -18.95 11.46 -4.12
N TRP A 123 -19.16 12.53 -4.89
CA TRP A 123 -18.10 13.22 -5.62
C TRP A 123 -17.05 13.82 -4.70
N ILE A 124 -17.48 14.41 -3.58
CA ILE A 124 -16.55 14.95 -2.56
C ILE A 124 -15.69 13.82 -2.00
N ILE A 125 -16.30 12.68 -1.66
CA ILE A 125 -15.58 11.53 -1.11
C ILE A 125 -14.56 10.98 -2.12
N LEU A 126 -14.97 10.78 -3.36
CA LEU A 126 -14.08 10.30 -4.41
C LEU A 126 -12.90 11.24 -4.64
N SER A 127 -13.17 12.56 -4.67
CA SER A 127 -12.13 13.58 -4.83
C SER A 127 -11.14 13.57 -3.66
N VAL A 128 -11.64 13.51 -2.44
CA VAL A 128 -10.79 13.47 -1.24
C VAL A 128 -9.98 12.17 -1.18
N THR A 129 -10.57 11.04 -1.53
CA THR A 129 -9.86 9.76 -1.62
C THR A 129 -8.77 9.81 -2.69
N ALA A 130 -9.07 10.36 -3.88
CA ALA A 130 -8.08 10.53 -4.94
C ALA A 130 -6.91 11.41 -4.48
N LEU A 131 -7.18 12.56 -3.85
CA LEU A 131 -6.15 13.45 -3.30
C LEU A 131 -5.30 12.77 -2.23
N ASN A 132 -5.92 11.97 -1.36
CA ASN A 132 -5.19 11.19 -0.35
C ASN A 132 -4.21 10.20 -1.00
N TRP A 133 -4.65 9.47 -2.03
CA TRP A 133 -3.79 8.53 -2.74
C TRP A 133 -2.71 9.22 -3.58
N ILE A 134 -2.98 10.40 -4.15
CA ILE A 134 -1.94 11.23 -4.81
C ILE A 134 -0.83 11.57 -3.81
N GLY A 135 -1.15 11.80 -2.54
CA GLY A 135 -0.14 12.01 -1.50
C GLY A 135 0.67 10.74 -1.15
N TRP A 136 0.02 9.56 -1.18
CA TRP A 136 0.68 8.30 -0.84
C TRP A 136 1.56 7.73 -1.95
N PHE A 137 1.17 7.86 -3.22
CA PHE A 137 1.91 7.24 -4.32
C PHE A 137 3.38 7.66 -4.42
N PRO A 138 3.76 8.95 -4.30
CA PRO A 138 5.17 9.33 -4.32
C PRO A 138 5.96 8.69 -3.18
N PHE A 139 5.39 8.62 -1.97
CA PHE A 139 6.03 7.95 -0.85
C PHE A 139 6.27 6.47 -1.16
N LEU A 140 5.22 5.72 -1.52
CA LEU A 140 5.32 4.27 -1.77
C LEU A 140 6.26 3.90 -2.94
N LEU A 141 6.45 4.81 -3.90
CA LEU A 141 7.30 4.57 -5.07
C LEU A 141 8.76 4.98 -4.85
N PHE A 142 9.00 6.02 -4.06
CA PHE A 142 10.31 6.66 -3.99
C PHE A 142 10.96 6.63 -2.59
N ASP A 143 10.32 6.07 -1.59
CA ASP A 143 10.82 6.05 -0.22
C ASP A 143 12.16 5.34 -0.06
N THR A 144 12.37 4.20 -0.73
CA THR A 144 13.64 3.48 -0.71
C THR A 144 14.72 4.22 -1.49
N ASP A 145 14.37 4.84 -2.63
CA ASP A 145 15.28 5.68 -3.41
C ASP A 145 15.65 6.95 -2.63
N TRP A 146 14.69 7.57 -1.95
CA TRP A 146 14.93 8.69 -1.05
C TRP A 146 15.92 8.34 0.06
N MET A 147 15.77 7.18 0.67
CA MET A 147 16.72 6.70 1.69
C MET A 147 18.12 6.50 1.10
N GLY A 148 18.23 5.95 -0.12
CA GLY A 148 19.49 5.74 -0.80
C GLY A 148 20.20 7.02 -1.21
N ARG A 149 19.47 8.00 -1.75
CA ARG A 149 20.03 9.25 -2.28
C ARG A 149 20.18 10.33 -1.22
N GLU A 150 19.08 10.64 -0.52
CA GLU A 150 19.03 11.79 0.37
C GLU A 150 19.66 11.51 1.74
N ILE A 151 19.47 10.31 2.28
CA ILE A 151 19.97 9.95 3.60
C ILE A 151 21.37 9.32 3.53
N TYR A 152 21.58 8.40 2.59
CA TYR A 152 22.87 7.72 2.43
C TYR A 152 23.82 8.43 1.44
N GLY A 153 23.35 9.46 0.72
CA GLY A 153 24.15 10.23 -0.22
C GLY A 153 24.73 9.41 -1.39
N GLY A 154 24.11 8.24 -1.69
CA GLY A 154 24.59 7.33 -2.72
C GLY A 154 23.97 7.62 -4.09
N GLN A 155 24.69 7.23 -5.15
CA GLN A 155 24.17 7.25 -6.51
C GLN A 155 23.82 5.84 -6.99
N PRO A 156 22.72 5.63 -7.75
CA PRO A 156 22.28 4.31 -8.19
C PRO A 156 23.36 3.49 -8.95
N ASN A 157 24.28 4.20 -9.62
CA ASN A 157 25.33 3.57 -10.43
C ASN A 157 26.65 3.35 -9.67
N GLU A 158 26.79 3.86 -8.45
CA GLU A 158 28.01 3.77 -7.64
C GLU A 158 27.98 2.67 -6.56
N GLY A 159 26.84 2.01 -6.42
CA GLY A 159 26.66 0.74 -5.69
C GLY A 159 26.60 0.84 -4.16
N GLY A 160 27.68 1.04 -3.48
CA GLY A 160 27.84 0.79 -2.04
C GLY A 160 26.84 1.47 -1.11
N ASN A 161 26.89 2.80 -0.98
CA ASN A 161 26.04 3.56 -0.05
C ASN A 161 24.57 3.58 -0.49
N TYR A 162 24.31 3.70 -1.79
CA TYR A 162 22.97 3.67 -2.32
C TYR A 162 22.26 2.36 -1.98
N ASN A 163 22.88 1.22 -2.27
CA ASN A 163 22.31 -0.10 -2.00
C ASN A 163 22.09 -0.33 -0.49
N ALA A 164 22.99 0.17 0.36
CA ALA A 164 22.82 0.14 1.81
C ALA A 164 21.59 0.97 2.24
N GLY A 165 21.42 2.16 1.66
CA GLY A 165 20.27 3.03 1.92
C GLY A 165 18.96 2.43 1.46
N VAL A 166 18.90 1.84 0.26
CA VAL A 166 17.71 1.15 -0.26
C VAL A 166 17.30 -0.01 0.65
N ARG A 167 18.26 -0.82 1.13
CA ARG A 167 17.97 -1.91 2.09
C ARG A 167 17.45 -1.37 3.42
N MET A 168 18.03 -0.27 3.90
CA MET A 168 17.55 0.38 5.14
C MET A 168 16.17 1.01 4.94
N GLY A 169 15.85 1.54 3.76
CA GLY A 169 14.51 1.98 3.38
C GLY A 169 13.50 0.85 3.40
N ALA A 170 13.84 -0.31 2.81
CA ALA A 170 13.02 -1.52 2.87
C ALA A 170 12.78 -1.98 4.31
N PHE A 171 13.79 -1.91 5.18
CA PHE A 171 13.63 -2.18 6.61
C PHE A 171 12.68 -1.17 7.27
N GLY A 172 12.78 0.12 6.92
CA GLY A 172 11.85 1.15 7.38
C GLY A 172 10.41 0.87 6.97
N LEU A 173 10.16 0.43 5.73
CA LEU A 173 8.85 0.01 5.25
C LEU A 173 8.33 -1.26 5.95
N MET A 174 9.21 -2.17 6.32
CA MET A 174 8.84 -3.30 7.17
C MET A 174 8.32 -2.82 8.52
N LEU A 175 9.00 -1.88 9.17
CA LEU A 175 8.55 -1.28 10.44
C LEU A 175 7.23 -0.52 10.26
N ASN A 176 7.09 0.25 9.18
CA ASN A 176 5.82 0.89 8.78
C ASN A 176 4.68 -0.12 8.74
N SER A 177 4.91 -1.27 8.10
CA SER A 177 3.90 -2.32 7.94
C SER A 177 3.54 -3.01 9.26
N VAL A 178 4.49 -3.15 10.18
CA VAL A 178 4.20 -3.63 11.55
C VAL A 178 3.27 -2.66 12.27
N VAL A 179 3.57 -1.36 12.22
CA VAL A 179 2.73 -0.32 12.83
C VAL A 179 1.35 -0.26 12.16
N LEU A 180 1.30 -0.40 10.82
CA LEU A 180 0.05 -0.51 10.05
C LEU A 180 -0.81 -1.67 10.59
N GLY A 181 -0.24 -2.85 10.75
CA GLY A 181 -0.95 -4.02 11.26
C GLY A 181 -1.50 -3.81 12.67
N ILE A 182 -0.69 -3.28 13.59
CA ILE A 182 -1.10 -2.96 14.96
C ILE A 182 -2.24 -1.93 14.95
N THR A 183 -2.10 -0.88 14.16
CA THR A 183 -3.11 0.19 14.05
C THR A 183 -4.41 -0.34 13.48
N SER A 184 -4.35 -1.22 12.48
CA SER A 184 -5.55 -1.83 11.87
C SER A 184 -6.38 -2.61 12.89
N VAL A 185 -5.74 -3.33 13.80
CA VAL A 185 -6.44 -4.04 14.90
C VAL A 185 -7.10 -3.07 15.89
N LEU A 186 -6.48 -1.92 16.12
CA LEU A 186 -6.99 -0.90 17.04
C LEU A 186 -8.08 -0.01 16.41
N MET A 187 -8.23 -0.06 15.09
CA MET A 187 -9.04 0.87 14.31
C MET A 187 -10.51 0.88 14.75
N GLU A 188 -11.12 -0.29 14.99
CA GLU A 188 -12.51 -0.35 15.45
C GLU A 188 -12.72 0.37 16.79
N LYS A 189 -11.78 0.23 17.72
CA LYS A 189 -11.84 0.89 19.02
C LYS A 189 -11.67 2.40 18.92
N LEU A 190 -10.74 2.84 18.06
CA LEU A 190 -10.49 4.26 17.83
C LEU A 190 -11.71 4.95 17.21
N CYS A 191 -12.30 4.32 16.20
CA CYS A 191 -13.46 4.87 15.51
C CYS A 191 -14.74 4.85 16.35
N SER A 192 -14.92 3.83 17.18
CA SER A 192 -16.06 3.78 18.09
C SER A 192 -15.98 4.83 19.19
N LYS A 193 -14.78 5.22 19.61
CA LYS A 193 -14.55 6.20 20.69
C LYS A 193 -14.58 7.65 20.19
N TRP A 194 -13.92 7.93 19.07
CA TRP A 194 -13.69 9.30 18.59
C TRP A 194 -14.44 9.65 17.30
N GLY A 195 -15.05 8.67 16.69
CA GLY A 195 -15.69 8.85 15.39
C GLY A 195 -14.70 8.73 14.22
N ALA A 196 -15.20 8.20 13.12
CA ALA A 196 -14.39 7.89 11.95
C ALA A 196 -13.79 9.14 11.29
N GLY A 197 -14.59 10.21 11.13
CA GLY A 197 -14.13 11.45 10.51
C GLY A 197 -13.02 12.15 11.30
N PHE A 198 -13.10 12.13 12.63
CA PHE A 198 -12.03 12.69 13.47
C PHE A 198 -10.73 11.90 13.35
N VAL A 199 -10.81 10.56 13.43
CA VAL A 199 -9.64 9.67 13.29
C VAL A 199 -8.98 9.90 11.92
N TRP A 200 -9.78 10.00 10.88
CA TRP A 200 -9.28 10.26 9.52
C TRP A 200 -8.61 11.64 9.40
N GLY A 201 -9.23 12.69 9.94
CA GLY A 201 -8.67 14.05 9.93
C GLY A 201 -7.32 14.14 10.67
N VAL A 202 -7.25 13.60 11.88
CA VAL A 202 -6.01 13.55 12.67
C VAL A 202 -4.92 12.76 11.94
N SER A 203 -5.28 11.66 11.32
CA SER A 203 -4.39 10.82 10.54
C SER A 203 -3.77 11.58 9.35
N ASN A 204 -4.55 12.37 8.61
CA ASN A 204 -4.03 13.18 7.51
C ASN A 204 -3.10 14.30 7.99
N ILE A 205 -3.39 14.91 9.14
CA ILE A 205 -2.48 15.89 9.75
C ILE A 205 -1.16 15.20 10.12
N LEU A 206 -1.20 14.03 10.73
CA LEU A 206 -0.02 13.26 11.07
C LEU A 206 0.81 12.91 9.82
N MET A 207 0.17 12.49 8.74
CA MET A 207 0.82 12.23 7.45
C MET A 207 1.54 13.47 6.92
N ALA A 208 0.88 14.63 6.93
CA ALA A 208 1.48 15.89 6.47
C ALA A 208 2.70 16.29 7.32
N LEU A 209 2.63 16.10 8.65
CA LEU A 209 3.75 16.37 9.56
C LEU A 209 4.92 15.42 9.30
N CYS A 210 4.66 14.15 9.03
CA CYS A 210 5.71 13.19 8.68
C CYS A 210 6.40 13.55 7.35
N PHE A 211 5.66 13.92 6.31
CA PHE A 211 6.25 14.36 5.06
C PHE A 211 7.05 15.66 5.20
N LEU A 212 6.56 16.61 6.00
CA LEU A 212 7.34 17.80 6.35
C LEU A 212 8.63 17.43 7.08
N SER A 213 8.57 16.47 8.00
CA SER A 213 9.75 15.98 8.74
C SER A 213 10.76 15.30 7.78
N MET A 214 10.30 14.57 6.76
CA MET A 214 11.18 14.01 5.72
C MET A 214 11.92 15.13 4.94
N LEU A 215 11.22 16.21 4.56
CA LEU A 215 11.85 17.35 3.89
C LEU A 215 12.90 18.03 4.78
N ILE A 216 12.59 18.23 6.06
CA ILE A 216 13.54 18.79 7.02
C ILE A 216 14.75 17.87 7.18
N LEU A 217 14.52 16.56 7.26
CA LEU A 217 15.60 15.58 7.41
C LEU A 217 16.51 15.55 6.17
N SER A 218 15.95 15.61 4.94
CA SER A 218 16.73 15.77 3.72
C SER A 218 17.58 17.03 3.74
N TYR A 219 16.99 18.17 4.16
CA TYR A 219 17.72 19.42 4.27
C TYR A 219 18.89 19.32 5.26
N VAL A 220 18.67 18.74 6.44
CA VAL A 220 19.71 18.54 7.44
C VAL A 220 20.78 17.58 6.93
N ALA A 221 20.41 16.47 6.32
CA ALA A 221 21.34 15.49 5.75
C ALA A 221 22.26 16.13 4.70
N ASN A 222 21.70 16.92 3.77
CA ASN A 222 22.44 17.59 2.71
C ASN A 222 23.40 18.69 3.23
N HIS A 223 23.23 19.19 4.46
CA HIS A 223 24.11 20.19 5.06
C HIS A 223 25.17 19.57 5.99
N MET A 224 25.20 18.24 6.10
CA MET A 224 26.21 17.53 6.88
C MET A 224 27.34 17.00 6.00
N ASP A 225 28.58 17.11 6.43
CA ASP A 225 29.81 16.77 5.67
C ASP A 225 30.08 15.26 5.52
N TYR A 226 29.06 14.39 5.57
CA TYR A 226 29.27 12.95 5.38
C TYR A 226 28.91 12.48 3.95
N ILE A 227 28.16 13.26 3.19
CA ILE A 227 27.70 12.89 1.84
C ILE A 227 28.91 12.71 0.92
N GLY A 228 29.00 11.54 0.29
CA GLY A 228 30.06 11.19 -0.67
C GLY A 228 31.32 10.55 -0.07
N HIS A 229 31.50 10.57 1.24
CA HIS A 229 32.73 10.03 1.87
C HIS A 229 32.50 9.02 3.00
N ASN A 230 31.40 9.12 3.73
CA ASN A 230 31.12 8.27 4.91
C ASN A 230 29.67 7.78 4.94
N LEU A 231 29.40 6.79 5.78
CA LEU A 231 28.04 6.40 6.13
C LEU A 231 27.33 7.51 6.92
N PRO A 232 26.00 7.64 6.80
CA PRO A 232 25.24 8.62 7.57
C PRO A 232 25.36 8.38 9.07
N PRO A 233 25.30 9.45 9.89
CA PRO A 233 25.23 9.32 11.34
C PRO A 233 23.98 8.51 11.76
N ASP A 234 24.14 7.63 12.76
CA ASP A 234 23.06 6.76 13.25
C ASP A 234 21.80 7.56 13.63
N GLY A 235 21.96 8.78 14.15
CA GLY A 235 20.83 9.64 14.53
C GLY A 235 19.92 10.01 13.36
N ILE A 236 20.49 10.26 12.17
CA ILE A 236 19.71 10.58 10.94
C ILE A 236 18.98 9.34 10.46
N VAL A 237 19.66 8.19 10.43
CA VAL A 237 19.05 6.91 10.00
C VAL A 237 17.91 6.55 10.95
N ILE A 238 18.12 6.64 12.26
CA ILE A 238 17.07 6.35 13.25
C ILE A 238 15.88 7.32 13.08
N ALA A 239 16.14 8.61 12.87
CA ALA A 239 15.07 9.58 12.63
C ALA A 239 14.23 9.22 11.39
N ALA A 240 14.87 8.84 10.28
CA ALA A 240 14.19 8.38 9.08
C ALA A 240 13.33 7.13 9.36
N LEU A 241 13.86 6.13 10.05
CA LEU A 241 13.16 4.91 10.43
C LEU A 241 11.95 5.18 11.34
N VAL A 242 12.09 6.11 12.28
CA VAL A 242 10.98 6.54 13.15
C VAL A 242 9.87 7.21 12.32
N ILE A 243 10.22 8.11 11.40
CA ILE A 243 9.24 8.74 10.51
C ILE A 243 8.50 7.67 9.66
N PHE A 244 9.21 6.72 9.06
CA PHE A 244 8.62 5.63 8.31
C PHE A 244 7.67 4.79 9.18
N SER A 245 8.09 4.48 10.40
CA SER A 245 7.26 3.72 11.35
C SER A 245 5.96 4.46 11.69
N ILE A 246 6.04 5.76 11.98
CA ILE A 246 4.87 6.60 12.31
C ILE A 246 3.91 6.68 11.14
N LEU A 247 4.40 6.74 9.89
CA LEU A 247 3.57 6.74 8.67
C LEU A 247 2.71 5.49 8.53
N GLY A 248 3.02 4.40 9.23
CA GLY A 248 2.16 3.21 9.31
C GLY A 248 0.78 3.49 9.91
N VAL A 249 0.65 4.47 10.80
CA VAL A 249 -0.64 4.87 11.39
C VAL A 249 -1.58 5.48 10.34
N PRO A 250 -1.22 6.57 9.63
CA PRO A 250 -2.08 7.15 8.62
C PRO A 250 -2.31 6.21 7.43
N LEU A 251 -1.36 5.34 7.11
CA LEU A 251 -1.55 4.34 6.06
C LEU A 251 -2.62 3.32 6.45
N ALA A 252 -2.60 2.83 7.69
CA ALA A 252 -3.65 1.94 8.22
C ALA A 252 -5.03 2.58 8.15
N VAL A 253 -5.13 3.86 8.52
CA VAL A 253 -6.38 4.63 8.42
C VAL A 253 -6.83 4.75 6.98
N SER A 254 -5.94 5.10 6.05
CA SER A 254 -6.26 5.23 4.62
C SER A 254 -6.72 3.92 3.98
N CYS A 255 -6.14 2.78 4.39
CA CYS A 255 -6.51 1.45 3.88
C CYS A 255 -7.78 0.89 4.53
N SER A 256 -8.02 1.20 5.82
CA SER A 256 -9.18 0.67 6.57
C SER A 256 -10.46 1.47 6.33
N PHE A 257 -10.35 2.73 5.93
CA PHE A 257 -11.49 3.58 5.66
C PHE A 257 -11.82 3.62 4.18
N SER A 258 -12.97 3.04 3.82
CA SER A 258 -13.72 3.53 2.66
C SER A 258 -14.59 4.70 3.16
N PRO A 259 -14.30 5.95 2.77
CA PRO A 259 -15.08 7.11 3.22
C PRO A 259 -16.56 7.03 2.83
N ILE A 260 -16.93 6.14 1.93
CA ILE A 260 -18.31 5.88 1.47
C ILE A 260 -19.22 5.41 2.62
N GLU A 261 -18.68 4.67 3.60
CA GLU A 261 -19.49 4.11 4.68
C GLU A 261 -20.10 5.17 5.61
N ASN A 262 -19.50 6.34 5.72
CA ASN A 262 -19.96 7.38 6.63
C ASN A 262 -21.05 8.30 6.02
N TYR A 263 -21.21 8.30 4.70
CA TYR A 263 -22.17 9.18 4.02
C TYR A 263 -23.46 8.50 3.57
N VAL A 264 -23.51 7.17 3.62
CA VAL A 264 -24.76 6.41 3.39
C VAL A 264 -25.71 6.49 4.60
N ILE A 265 -25.29 7.16 5.68
CA ILE A 265 -26.04 7.26 6.96
C ILE A 265 -26.82 8.57 7.11
N PHE A 266 -26.75 9.51 6.16
CA PHE A 266 -27.52 10.74 6.21
C PHE A 266 -28.50 10.84 5.04
#